data_b250ef9d2739f9db69368305a0a6a86d
#
_entry.id   b250ef9d2739f9db69368305a0a6a86d
#
_cell.length_a   1.000
_cell.length_b   1.000
_cell.length_c   1.000
_cell.angle_alpha   90.00
_cell.angle_beta   90.00
_cell.angle_gamma   90.00
#
_symmetry.space_group_name_H-M   'P 1'
#
loop_
_entity.id
_entity.type
_entity.pdbx_description
1 polymer ?
#
loop_
_entity_poly.entity_id
_entity_poly.type
_entity_poly.pdbx_seq_one_letter_code
_entity_poly.pdbx_strand_id
1 'polypeptide(L)'
;MLQEVRKGEELDKIKISNFFFDNNLISTKNIEPNIQQYSNGYSNLTYLINFEESNFVLRCPPKGAVKKGHDMSREYNVLSKLNTSFNKVPKTYIYNDDLSILNCPFYVMEMIDGII
;
A
#
# COMPACT_ATOMS: atom_id res chain seq x y z
N MET A 1 -11.18 -1.44 -10.39
CA MET A 1 -12.12 -2.38 -9.83
C MET A 1 -11.44 -3.36 -8.88
N LEU A 2 -12.06 -3.63 -7.76
CA LEU A 2 -11.48 -4.52 -6.78
C LEU A 2 -11.75 -5.99 -7.10
N GLN A 3 -10.81 -6.84 -6.80
CA GLN A 3 -10.92 -8.27 -7.03
C GLN A 3 -10.11 -8.99 -5.96
N GLU A 4 -10.19 -10.30 -5.93
CA GLU A 4 -9.39 -11.08 -5.02
C GLU A 4 -7.94 -10.95 -5.47
N VAL A 5 -7.00 -11.08 -4.55
CA VAL A 5 -5.59 -10.97 -4.88
C VAL A 5 -5.20 -12.08 -5.84
N ARG A 6 -4.49 -11.73 -6.90
CA ARG A 6 -4.07 -12.70 -7.91
C ARG A 6 -3.07 -13.68 -7.32
N LYS A 7 -3.12 -14.91 -7.82
CA LYS A 7 -2.24 -15.95 -7.34
C LYS A 7 -0.79 -15.53 -7.54
N GLY A 8 -0.01 -15.69 -6.53
CA GLY A 8 1.40 -15.32 -6.57
C GLY A 8 1.67 -13.89 -6.11
N GLU A 9 0.62 -13.11 -5.89
CA GLU A 9 0.78 -11.72 -5.46
C GLU A 9 0.20 -11.48 -4.07
N GLU A 10 -0.03 -12.54 -3.32
CA GLU A 10 -0.58 -12.45 -1.98
C GLU A 10 0.41 -11.79 -1.03
N LEU A 11 -0.12 -11.06 -0.06
CA LEU A 11 0.70 -10.41 0.97
C LEU A 11 0.57 -11.18 2.29
N ASP A 12 1.62 -11.16 3.08
CA ASP A 12 1.60 -11.80 4.38
C ASP A 12 0.81 -10.92 5.34
N LYS A 13 -0.40 -11.35 5.68
CA LYS A 13 -1.30 -10.56 6.50
C LYS A 13 -0.77 -10.27 7.89
N ILE A 14 0.00 -11.19 8.45
CA ILE A 14 0.55 -10.99 9.78
C ILE A 14 1.61 -9.90 9.74
N LYS A 15 2.48 -9.93 8.74
CA LYS A 15 3.51 -8.91 8.61
C LYS A 15 2.88 -7.54 8.33
N ILE A 16 1.83 -7.51 7.54
CA ILE A 16 1.12 -6.27 7.24
C ILE A 16 0.49 -5.72 8.52
N SER A 17 -0.18 -6.56 9.28
CA SER A 17 -0.82 -6.14 10.51
C SER A 17 0.21 -5.56 11.49
N ASN A 18 1.33 -6.25 11.66
CA ASN A 18 2.36 -5.80 12.57
C ASN A 18 2.98 -4.48 12.10
N PHE A 19 3.20 -4.35 10.82
CA PHE A 19 3.77 -3.12 10.25
C PHE A 19 2.82 -1.93 10.51
N PHE A 20 1.54 -2.12 10.27
CA PHE A 20 0.56 -1.06 10.47
C PHE A 20 0.44 -0.68 11.95
N PHE A 21 0.46 -1.66 12.82
CA PHE A 21 0.39 -1.40 14.25
C PHE A 21 1.66 -0.68 14.73
N ASP A 22 2.83 -1.17 14.33
CA ASP A 22 4.10 -0.62 14.77
C ASP A 22 4.31 0.82 14.29
N ASN A 23 3.68 1.19 13.21
CA ASN A 23 3.78 2.54 12.67
C ASN A 23 2.57 3.39 13.02
N ASN A 24 1.79 2.96 14.00
CA ASN A 24 0.65 3.70 14.51
C ASN A 24 -0.44 4.02 13.50
N LEU A 25 -0.57 3.20 12.48
CA LEU A 25 -1.62 3.37 11.50
C LEU A 25 -2.92 2.72 11.95
N ILE A 26 -2.82 1.71 12.82
CA ILE A 26 -3.99 1.09 13.45
C ILE A 26 -3.72 1.00 14.95
N SER A 27 -4.77 0.91 15.73
CA SER A 27 -4.66 0.90 17.18
C SER A 27 -4.78 -0.46 17.83
N THR A 28 -5.16 -1.47 17.08
CA THR A 28 -5.37 -2.81 17.62
C THR A 28 -4.31 -3.76 17.10
N LYS A 29 -3.65 -4.47 18.02
CA LYS A 29 -2.63 -5.42 17.65
C LYS A 29 -3.23 -6.77 17.34
N ASN A 30 -2.56 -7.54 16.53
CA ASN A 30 -2.95 -8.90 16.18
C ASN A 30 -4.30 -9.03 15.49
N ILE A 31 -4.60 -8.07 14.63
CA ILE A 31 -5.83 -8.13 13.87
C ILE A 31 -5.47 -8.38 12.42
N GLU A 32 -6.14 -9.31 11.78
CA GLU A 32 -5.86 -9.64 10.39
C GLU A 32 -6.71 -8.82 9.45
N PRO A 33 -6.11 -8.17 8.45
CA PRO A 33 -6.88 -7.39 7.52
C PRO A 33 -7.48 -8.26 6.41
N ASN A 34 -8.50 -7.74 5.75
CA ASN A 34 -9.00 -8.32 4.54
C ASN A 34 -8.28 -7.57 3.41
N ILE A 35 -7.68 -8.28 2.48
CA ILE A 35 -6.89 -7.67 1.42
C ILE A 35 -7.49 -8.00 0.06
N GLN A 36 -7.71 -6.95 -0.73
CA GLN A 36 -8.20 -7.12 -2.10
C GLN A 36 -7.21 -6.39 -3.01
N GLN A 37 -7.30 -6.63 -4.29
CA GLN A 37 -6.37 -6.03 -5.24
C GLN A 37 -7.12 -5.24 -6.28
N TYR A 38 -6.56 -4.12 -6.70
CA TYR A 38 -7.16 -3.36 -7.80
C TYR A 38 -6.71 -3.98 -9.12
N SER A 39 -7.65 -4.15 -10.03
CA SER A 39 -7.38 -4.88 -11.26
C SER A 39 -6.68 -4.06 -12.34
N ASN A 40 -6.66 -2.76 -12.19
CA ASN A 40 -6.11 -1.90 -13.23
C ASN A 40 -4.75 -1.30 -12.93
N GLY A 41 -3.98 -1.93 -12.11
CA GLY A 41 -2.63 -1.43 -11.83
C GLY A 41 -1.68 -1.97 -12.86
N TYR A 42 -1.35 -1.23 -13.87
CA TYR A 42 -0.49 -1.70 -14.88
C TYR A 42 0.96 -1.86 -14.50
N SER A 43 1.58 -0.86 -13.98
CA SER A 43 2.99 -0.94 -13.66
C SER A 43 3.27 -1.29 -12.22
N ASN A 44 2.35 -1.02 -11.34
CA ASN A 44 2.53 -1.33 -9.91
C ASN A 44 1.39 -2.15 -9.38
N LEU A 45 1.64 -2.91 -8.33
CA LEU A 45 0.58 -3.68 -7.68
C LEU A 45 -0.08 -2.77 -6.64
N THR A 46 -1.40 -2.72 -6.65
CA THR A 46 -2.16 -1.86 -5.76
C THR A 46 -3.18 -2.68 -4.99
N TYR A 47 -3.14 -2.58 -3.67
CA TYR A 47 -3.99 -3.38 -2.79
C TYR A 47 -4.84 -2.50 -1.89
N LEU A 48 -6.05 -2.97 -1.58
CA LEU A 48 -6.88 -2.37 -0.55
C LEU A 48 -6.68 -3.19 0.72
N ILE A 49 -6.19 -2.56 1.78
CA ILE A 49 -5.95 -3.21 3.07
C ILE A 49 -7.06 -2.76 3.99
N ASN A 50 -7.99 -3.64 4.25
CA ASN A 50 -9.17 -3.30 5.03
C ASN A 50 -9.12 -3.90 6.44
N PHE A 51 -8.91 -3.03 7.43
CA PHE A 51 -9.05 -3.42 8.82
C PHE A 51 -10.46 -3.00 9.24
N GLU A 52 -11.02 -3.64 10.23
CA GLU A 52 -12.35 -3.33 10.65
C GLU A 52 -12.59 -1.85 10.88
N GLU A 53 -11.66 -1.18 11.45
CA GLU A 53 -11.80 0.24 11.76
C GLU A 53 -11.29 1.20 10.72
N SER A 54 -10.56 0.77 9.76
CA SER A 54 -9.98 1.69 8.77
C SER A 54 -9.49 0.97 7.52
N ASN A 55 -9.42 1.71 6.43
CA ASN A 55 -8.99 1.19 5.14
C ASN A 55 -7.76 1.93 4.67
N PHE A 56 -6.89 1.23 3.97
CA PHE A 56 -5.67 1.84 3.42
C PHE A 56 -5.41 1.28 2.02
N VAL A 57 -4.64 2.00 1.23
CA VAL A 57 -4.17 1.51 -0.06
C VAL A 57 -2.65 1.34 0.03
N LEU A 58 -2.16 0.19 -0.39
CA LEU A 58 -0.74 -0.10 -0.40
C LEU A 58 -0.29 -0.33 -1.83
N ARG A 59 0.79 0.30 -2.24
CA ARG A 59 1.33 0.10 -3.59
C ARG A 59 2.77 -0.37 -3.53
N CYS A 60 3.10 -1.31 -4.40
CA CYS A 60 4.44 -1.86 -4.47
C CYS A 60 4.76 -2.19 -5.93
N PRO A 61 6.03 -2.37 -6.28
CA PRO A 61 6.38 -2.70 -7.66
C PRO A 61 5.98 -4.12 -7.98
N PRO A 62 5.79 -4.45 -9.24
CA PRO A 62 5.46 -5.81 -9.62
C PRO A 62 6.63 -6.73 -9.31
N LYS A 63 6.37 -8.01 -9.16
CA LYS A 63 7.41 -8.96 -8.85
C LYS A 63 8.44 -8.99 -9.94
N GLY A 64 9.69 -9.03 -9.57
CA GLY A 64 10.77 -9.07 -10.52
C GLY A 64 11.26 -7.72 -11.02
N ALA A 65 10.54 -6.66 -10.68
CA ALA A 65 10.91 -5.36 -11.17
C ALA A 65 11.68 -4.54 -10.16
N VAL A 66 12.08 -5.16 -9.13
CA VAL A 66 12.78 -4.51 -8.09
C VAL A 66 13.92 -3.67 -8.47
N LYS A 67 14.62 -4.07 -9.56
CA LYS A 67 15.68 -3.42 -9.79
C LYS A 67 15.54 -2.12 -10.31
N LYS A 68 14.68 -1.82 -11.07
CA LYS A 68 14.58 -0.65 -11.64
C LYS A 68 14.04 0.28 -10.79
N GLY A 69 13.71 -0.18 -9.92
CA GLY A 69 13.49 0.62 -9.10
C GLY A 69 12.62 1.48 -8.83
N HIS A 70 12.16 1.39 -9.01
CA HIS A 70 11.66 2.27 -8.99
C HIS A 70 11.06 2.90 -8.34
N ASP A 71 10.94 3.11 -8.05
CA ASP A 71 10.78 4.14 -7.72
C ASP A 71 9.58 4.45 -7.01
N MET A 72 9.23 3.53 -5.95
CA MET A 72 8.19 3.76 -4.99
C MET A 72 8.47 5.02 -4.19
N SER A 73 9.74 5.31 -3.92
CA SER A 73 10.06 6.52 -3.16
C SER A 73 9.74 7.78 -3.97
N ARG A 74 9.95 7.73 -5.26
CA ARG A 74 9.65 8.88 -6.10
C ARG A 74 8.13 9.10 -6.17
N GLU A 75 7.36 8.03 -6.35
CA GLU A 75 5.92 8.11 -6.41
C GLU A 75 5.39 8.66 -5.09
N TYR A 76 5.91 8.15 -3.97
CA TYR A 76 5.50 8.58 -2.65
C TYR A 76 5.80 10.08 -2.46
N ASN A 77 6.99 10.52 -2.87
CA ASN A 77 7.38 11.91 -2.71
C ASN A 77 6.52 12.85 -3.57
N VAL A 78 6.18 12.44 -4.78
CA VAL A 78 5.34 13.23 -5.66
C VAL A 78 3.95 13.36 -5.05
N LEU A 79 3.36 12.27 -4.58
CA LEU A 79 2.04 12.33 -3.97
C LEU A 79 2.04 13.16 -2.70
N SER A 80 3.09 13.06 -1.89
CA SER A 80 3.17 13.82 -0.66
C SER A 80 3.21 15.32 -0.94
N LYS A 81 3.92 15.71 -1.99
CA LYS A 81 3.98 17.11 -2.36
C LYS A 81 2.66 17.59 -2.93
N LEU A 82 2.03 16.79 -3.75
CA LEU A 82 0.76 17.16 -4.33
C LEU A 82 -0.31 17.31 -3.27
N ASN A 83 -0.26 16.49 -2.23
CA ASN A 83 -1.26 16.53 -1.18
C ASN A 83 -1.22 17.86 -0.41
N THR A 84 -0.09 18.53 -0.37
CA THR A 84 -0.01 19.82 0.29
C THR A 84 -0.66 20.92 -0.53
N SER A 85 -0.81 20.72 -1.85
CA SER A 85 -1.40 21.71 -2.73
C SER A 85 -2.83 21.38 -3.13
N PHE A 86 -3.14 20.09 -3.23
CA PHE A 86 -4.45 19.66 -3.66
C PHE A 86 -5.02 18.67 -2.69
N ASN A 87 -6.09 19.02 -2.03
CA ASN A 87 -6.68 18.12 -1.02
C ASN A 87 -7.47 16.96 -1.61
N LYS A 88 -7.54 16.84 -2.93
CA LYS A 88 -8.24 15.71 -3.53
C LYS A 88 -7.29 14.58 -3.91
N VAL A 89 -6.01 14.75 -3.62
CA VAL A 89 -5.03 13.72 -3.87
C VAL A 89 -4.95 12.86 -2.61
N PRO A 90 -4.80 11.54 -2.71
CA PRO A 90 -4.72 10.70 -1.52
C PRO A 90 -3.59 11.14 -0.61
N LYS A 91 -3.87 11.15 0.69
CA LYS A 91 -2.86 11.49 1.66
C LYS A 91 -1.91 10.30 1.79
N THR A 92 -0.61 10.57 1.80
CA THR A 92 0.37 9.49 1.99
C THR A 92 0.62 9.33 3.48
N TYR A 93 0.75 8.08 3.93
CA TYR A 93 0.99 7.79 5.33
C TYR A 93 2.42 7.41 5.63
N ILE A 94 2.99 6.53 4.86
CA ILE A 94 4.33 6.03 5.13
C ILE A 94 4.96 5.37 3.93
N TYR A 95 6.26 5.53 3.77
CA TYR A 95 7.03 4.83 2.76
C TYR A 95 7.94 3.86 3.49
N ASN A 96 8.06 2.64 2.99
CA ASN A 96 8.90 1.61 3.58
C ASN A 96 9.86 1.02 2.58
N ASP A 97 11.14 1.02 2.90
CA ASP A 97 12.12 0.36 2.04
C ASP A 97 12.79 -0.82 2.77
N ASP A 98 12.27 -1.22 3.92
CA ASP A 98 12.76 -2.38 4.63
C ASP A 98 12.19 -3.61 3.95
N LEU A 99 13.05 -4.40 3.32
CA LEU A 99 12.61 -5.55 2.54
C LEU A 99 12.11 -6.72 3.37
N SER A 100 12.27 -6.65 4.68
CA SER A 100 11.83 -7.77 5.52
C SER A 100 10.31 -7.87 5.62
N ILE A 101 9.58 -6.84 5.26
CA ILE A 101 8.13 -6.86 5.35
C ILE A 101 7.51 -7.57 4.14
N LEU A 102 7.80 -7.10 2.93
CA LEU A 102 7.21 -7.66 1.73
C LEU A 102 8.21 -8.02 0.64
N ASN A 103 9.49 -8.01 0.93
CA ASN A 103 10.56 -8.30 -0.03
C ASN A 103 10.66 -7.24 -1.14
N CYS A 104 10.02 -6.11 -0.94
CA CYS A 104 10.09 -5.00 -1.91
C CYS A 104 9.73 -3.72 -1.19
N PRO A 105 10.13 -2.57 -1.72
CA PRO A 105 9.70 -1.32 -1.13
C PRO A 105 8.21 -1.11 -1.42
N PHE A 106 7.54 -0.38 -0.56
CA PHE A 106 6.13 -0.07 -0.77
C PHE A 106 5.76 1.20 -0.02
N TYR A 107 4.59 1.75 -0.32
CA TYR A 107 4.09 2.85 0.48
C TYR A 107 2.60 2.68 0.73
N VAL A 108 2.10 3.38 1.73
CA VAL A 108 0.71 3.30 2.15
C VAL A 108 0.09 4.69 2.00
N MET A 109 -1.08 4.74 1.44
CA MET A 109 -1.80 5.99 1.26
C MET A 109 -3.27 5.83 1.62
N GLU A 110 -3.97 6.95 1.65
CA GLU A 110 -5.36 6.98 1.95
C GLU A 110 -6.19 6.35 0.84
N MET A 111 -7.26 5.66 1.21
CA MET A 111 -8.17 5.11 0.24
C MET A 111 -9.20 6.18 -0.07
N ILE A 112 -9.29 6.57 -1.35
CA ILE A 112 -10.25 7.56 -1.79
C ILE A 112 -11.07 6.94 -2.90
N ASP A 113 -12.40 6.96 -2.77
CA ASP A 113 -13.28 6.39 -3.76
C ASP A 113 -13.09 7.03 -5.11
N GLY A 114 -12.99 6.20 -6.11
CA GLY A 114 -12.93 6.69 -7.49
C GLY A 114 -11.60 7.23 -7.96
N ILE A 115 -10.60 7.17 -7.11
CA ILE A 115 -9.32 7.73 -7.49
C ILE A 115 -8.30 6.71 -7.96
N ILE A 116 -8.48 5.48 -7.73
CA ILE A 116 -7.47 4.49 -8.09
C ILE A 116 -7.55 4.05 -9.56
#